data_8111b573b428a202b3eb2b5982a9d2d5
#
_entry.id   8111b573b428a202b3eb2b5982a9d2d5
#
_cell.length_a   1.000
_cell.length_b   1.000
_cell.length_c   1.000
_cell.angle_alpha   90.00
_cell.angle_beta   90.00
_cell.angle_gamma   90.00
#
_symmetry.space_group_name_H-M   'P 1'
#
loop_
_entity.id
_entity.type
_entity.pdbx_description
1 polymer ?
#
loop_
_entity_poly.entity_id
_entity_poly.type
_entity_poly.pdbx_seq_one_letter_code
_entity_poly.pdbx_strand_id
1 'polypeptide(L)'
;MDLATDPHILSIGEALMDIVVPADSPIAAVEIPGGSPANVAMTLGRLGRNVGLQTWLAHDERGDILEEHFTASHVVITEESFGAAHTPTALAKLNEKGAATYTFDLDWCPKSPITVSTQARIVHSGSIAAVIEPGAHAVLDAMVTARQHAIITYDPNARPALMGTPEEALATVNKFIGISDAVKVSDEDIAWLTNGREIEDVVRDWLTAG
;
A
#
# COMPACT_ATOMS: atom_id res chain seq x y z
N MET A 1 15.14 12.91 -17.89
CA MET A 1 13.69 13.08 -17.73
C MET A 1 13.53 14.23 -16.77
N ASP A 2 12.82 15.28 -17.14
CA ASP A 2 12.70 16.46 -16.29
C ASP A 2 11.77 16.12 -15.12
N LEU A 3 12.31 15.98 -13.91
CA LEU A 3 11.58 15.63 -12.69
C LEU A 3 10.77 16.80 -12.11
N ALA A 4 10.65 17.89 -12.88
CA ALA A 4 10.00 19.13 -12.44
C ALA A 4 8.49 19.18 -12.66
N THR A 5 7.85 18.11 -13.11
CA THR A 5 6.39 18.05 -13.26
C THR A 5 5.76 17.16 -12.21
N ASP A 6 4.68 17.64 -11.60
CA ASP A 6 3.88 16.86 -10.67
C ASP A 6 3.54 15.48 -11.23
N PRO A 7 3.56 14.42 -10.42
CA PRO A 7 3.23 13.08 -10.89
C PRO A 7 1.82 12.99 -11.48
N HIS A 8 1.70 12.30 -12.62
CA HIS A 8 0.40 12.02 -13.22
C HIS A 8 -0.32 10.83 -12.57
N ILE A 9 0.43 10.00 -11.89
CA ILE A 9 -0.08 8.86 -11.11
C ILE A 9 0.47 9.03 -9.69
N LEU A 10 -0.40 8.97 -8.70
CA LEU A 10 0.00 8.97 -7.30
C LEU A 10 -0.40 7.65 -6.66
N SER A 11 0.58 6.90 -6.17
CA SER A 11 0.35 5.76 -5.28
C SER A 11 0.48 6.22 -3.84
N ILE A 12 -0.53 5.92 -3.01
CA ILE A 12 -0.55 6.31 -1.60
C ILE A 12 -0.56 5.03 -0.76
N GLY A 13 0.44 4.85 0.07
CA GLY A 13 0.45 3.73 1.00
C GLY A 13 1.81 3.33 1.50
N GLU A 14 1.84 2.19 2.18
CA GLU A 14 3.04 1.72 2.85
C GLU A 14 4.19 1.41 1.88
N ALA A 15 5.37 1.85 2.28
CA ALA A 15 6.65 1.28 1.90
C ALA A 15 7.31 0.76 3.17
N LEU A 16 7.91 -0.41 3.13
CA LEU A 16 8.48 -1.07 4.29
C LEU A 16 9.66 -1.96 3.90
N MET A 17 10.44 -2.37 4.89
CA MET A 17 11.50 -3.36 4.69
C MET A 17 10.98 -4.75 5.07
N ASP A 18 10.89 -5.66 4.09
CA ASP A 18 10.63 -7.07 4.33
C ASP A 18 11.92 -7.74 4.83
N ILE A 19 11.89 -8.28 6.05
CA ILE A 19 13.03 -8.93 6.69
C ILE A 19 12.75 -10.42 6.75
N VAL A 20 13.47 -11.23 5.98
CA VAL A 20 13.29 -12.68 5.94
C VAL A 20 14.38 -13.37 6.75
N VAL A 21 13.97 -14.10 7.80
CA VAL A 21 14.86 -14.90 8.64
C VAL A 21 14.62 -16.39 8.37
N PRO A 22 15.57 -17.13 7.78
CA PRO A 22 15.46 -18.56 7.57
C PRO A 22 15.49 -19.34 8.90
N ALA A 23 14.81 -20.50 8.97
CA ALA A 23 14.63 -21.29 10.18
C ALA A 23 15.94 -21.78 10.83
N ASP A 24 16.92 -22.19 10.01
CA ASP A 24 18.11 -22.90 10.46
C ASP A 24 19.43 -22.28 9.98
N SER A 25 19.40 -20.99 9.63
CA SER A 25 20.56 -20.36 9.03
C SER A 25 21.27 -19.43 10.02
N PRO A 26 22.59 -19.62 10.22
CA PRO A 26 23.45 -18.57 10.77
C PRO A 26 23.64 -17.42 9.77
N ILE A 27 23.00 -17.49 8.60
CA ILE A 27 23.04 -16.46 7.57
C ILE A 27 22.22 -15.26 8.10
N ALA A 28 22.76 -14.08 7.91
CA ALA A 28 22.09 -12.84 8.23
C ALA A 28 20.69 -12.77 7.57
N ALA A 29 19.75 -12.15 8.26
CA ALA A 29 18.45 -11.82 7.70
C ALA A 29 18.61 -11.13 6.35
N VAL A 30 17.73 -11.44 5.39
CA VAL A 30 17.71 -10.77 4.09
C VAL A 30 16.68 -9.65 4.18
N GLU A 31 17.11 -8.42 3.94
CA GLU A 31 16.24 -7.26 3.90
C GLU A 31 15.91 -6.89 2.44
N ILE A 32 14.63 -6.76 2.13
CA ILE A 32 14.12 -6.51 0.78
C ILE A 32 13.11 -5.36 0.83
N PRO A 33 13.28 -4.29 0.02
CA PRO A 33 12.27 -3.26 -0.15
C PRO A 33 10.92 -3.82 -0.57
N GLY A 34 9.85 -3.41 0.14
CA GLY A 34 8.51 -3.93 -0.05
C GLY A 34 7.43 -2.87 0.20
N GLY A 35 6.19 -3.34 0.35
CA GLY A 35 4.98 -2.52 0.44
C GLY A 35 4.16 -2.59 -0.84
N SER A 36 2.86 -2.90 -0.73
CA SER A 36 2.02 -3.12 -1.91
C SER A 36 1.88 -1.86 -2.77
N PRO A 37 1.46 -0.69 -2.25
CA PRO A 37 1.37 0.53 -3.04
C PRO A 37 2.73 1.01 -3.57
N ALA A 38 3.81 0.80 -2.80
CA ALA A 38 5.16 1.13 -3.23
C ALA A 38 5.62 0.25 -4.41
N ASN A 39 5.30 -1.03 -4.41
CA ASN A 39 5.56 -1.94 -5.52
C ASN A 39 4.78 -1.57 -6.79
N VAL A 40 3.54 -1.05 -6.66
CA VAL A 40 2.78 -0.50 -7.78
C VAL A 40 3.50 0.72 -8.35
N ALA A 41 3.91 1.67 -7.51
CA ALA A 41 4.68 2.84 -7.95
C ALA A 41 5.98 2.43 -8.66
N MET A 42 6.75 1.53 -8.06
CA MET A 42 7.99 1.00 -8.65
C MET A 42 7.75 0.38 -10.04
N THR A 43 6.74 -0.45 -10.17
CA THR A 43 6.41 -1.10 -11.43
C THR A 43 6.07 -0.05 -12.51
N LEU A 44 5.26 0.93 -12.17
CA LEU A 44 4.89 2.01 -13.09
C LEU A 44 6.09 2.88 -13.47
N GLY A 45 6.96 3.21 -12.53
CA GLY A 45 8.19 3.96 -12.79
C GLY A 45 9.11 3.21 -13.77
N ARG A 46 9.32 1.90 -13.57
CA ARG A 46 10.09 1.04 -14.49
C ARG A 46 9.47 0.90 -15.87
N LEU A 47 8.15 1.05 -15.97
CA LEU A 47 7.43 1.13 -17.25
C LEU A 47 7.45 2.55 -17.87
N GLY A 48 8.23 3.47 -17.31
CA GLY A 48 8.42 4.81 -17.82
C GLY A 48 7.23 5.75 -17.61
N ARG A 49 6.41 5.48 -16.58
CA ARG A 49 5.31 6.37 -16.20
C ARG A 49 5.78 7.43 -15.22
N ASN A 50 5.21 8.64 -15.33
CA ASN A 50 5.43 9.69 -14.32
C ASN A 50 4.57 9.37 -13.09
N VAL A 51 5.21 8.80 -12.06
CA VAL A 51 4.56 8.27 -10.86
C VAL A 51 5.19 8.82 -9.61
N GLY A 52 4.34 9.22 -8.66
CA GLY A 52 4.71 9.57 -7.30
C GLY A 52 4.30 8.49 -6.31
N LEU A 53 5.02 8.43 -5.21
CA LEU A 53 4.71 7.64 -4.04
C LEU A 53 4.57 8.56 -2.82
N GLN A 54 3.38 8.58 -2.23
CA GLN A 54 3.14 9.14 -0.91
C GLN A 54 3.15 8.01 0.10
N THR A 55 4.15 7.99 0.95
CA THR A 55 4.34 6.96 1.97
C THR A 55 4.66 7.57 3.34
N TRP A 56 5.17 6.78 4.29
CA TRP A 56 5.54 7.29 5.61
C TRP A 56 6.81 6.58 6.10
N LEU A 57 7.94 7.27 6.01
CA LEU A 57 9.29 6.76 6.29
C LEU A 57 9.99 7.61 7.35
N ALA A 58 10.97 7.03 8.02
CA ALA A 58 11.93 7.76 8.83
C ALA A 58 13.17 8.13 8.00
N HIS A 59 13.94 9.08 8.51
CA HIS A 59 15.33 9.32 8.07
C HIS A 59 16.26 8.40 8.87
N ASP A 60 16.22 7.11 8.55
CA ASP A 60 17.08 6.07 9.10
C ASP A 60 17.70 5.23 7.96
N GLU A 61 18.60 4.31 8.28
CA GLU A 61 19.31 3.50 7.28
C GLU A 61 18.34 2.75 6.33
N ARG A 62 17.22 2.23 6.85
CA ARG A 62 16.21 1.55 6.02
C ARG A 62 15.41 2.51 5.17
N GLY A 63 15.09 3.68 5.71
CA GLY A 63 14.44 4.76 4.95
C GLY A 63 15.28 5.20 3.76
N ASP A 64 16.58 5.38 3.98
CA ASP A 64 17.53 5.75 2.92
C ASP A 64 17.61 4.66 1.83
N ILE A 65 17.64 3.36 2.23
CA ILE A 65 17.64 2.23 1.29
C ILE A 65 16.35 2.19 0.46
N LEU A 66 15.19 2.41 1.10
CA LEU A 66 13.90 2.44 0.41
C LEU A 66 13.84 3.64 -0.56
N GLU A 67 14.27 4.82 -0.14
CA GLU A 67 14.31 6.01 -0.99
C GLU A 67 15.19 5.78 -2.22
N GLU A 68 16.40 5.24 -2.05
CA GLU A 68 17.29 4.91 -3.16
C GLU A 68 16.66 3.88 -4.10
N HIS A 69 16.04 2.82 -3.55
CA HIS A 69 15.43 1.74 -4.34
C HIS A 69 14.29 2.25 -5.23
N PHE A 70 13.40 3.07 -4.70
CA PHE A 70 12.27 3.59 -5.45
C PHE A 70 12.70 4.68 -6.44
N THR A 71 13.62 5.56 -6.05
CA THR A 71 14.18 6.60 -6.92
C THR A 71 14.94 6.00 -8.10
N ALA A 72 15.72 4.93 -7.89
CA ALA A 72 16.37 4.18 -8.95
C ALA A 72 15.37 3.53 -9.93
N SER A 73 14.14 3.34 -9.50
CA SER A 73 13.02 2.85 -10.31
C SER A 73 12.17 3.99 -10.92
N HIS A 74 12.67 5.24 -10.92
CA HIS A 74 12.03 6.45 -11.45
C HIS A 74 10.72 6.83 -10.74
N VAL A 75 10.61 6.51 -9.45
CA VAL A 75 9.50 6.95 -8.58
C VAL A 75 9.89 8.25 -7.89
N VAL A 76 8.99 9.22 -7.88
CA VAL A 76 9.13 10.45 -7.10
C VAL A 76 8.49 10.22 -5.74
N ILE A 77 9.30 10.16 -4.67
CA ILE A 77 8.77 10.14 -3.30
C ILE A 77 8.41 11.57 -2.92
N THR A 78 7.20 11.78 -2.41
CA THR A 78 6.75 13.12 -2.00
C THR A 78 7.48 13.57 -0.73
N GLU A 79 7.69 14.88 -0.58
CA GLU A 79 8.39 15.44 0.59
C GLU A 79 7.67 15.14 1.91
N GLU A 80 6.33 15.05 1.86
CA GLU A 80 5.49 14.75 3.02
C GLU A 80 5.57 13.28 3.46
N SER A 81 6.27 12.43 2.72
CA SER A 81 6.45 11.01 3.04
C SER A 81 7.40 10.76 4.21
N PHE A 82 8.09 11.78 4.69
CA PHE A 82 9.06 11.64 5.77
C PHE A 82 8.58 12.25 7.08
N GLY A 83 8.86 11.56 8.19
CA GLY A 83 8.51 12.00 9.54
C GLY A 83 8.11 10.88 10.49
N ALA A 84 8.17 9.62 10.05
CA ALA A 84 7.98 8.46 10.91
C ALA A 84 9.05 8.40 12.01
N ALA A 85 8.73 7.77 13.13
CA ALA A 85 9.69 7.55 14.22
C ALA A 85 10.76 6.51 13.84
N HIS A 86 10.39 5.55 13.01
CA HIS A 86 11.25 4.53 12.40
C HIS A 86 10.63 4.08 11.09
N THR A 87 11.48 3.56 10.19
CA THR A 87 10.99 2.99 8.91
C THR A 87 10.27 1.67 9.16
N PRO A 88 9.05 1.49 8.63
CA PRO A 88 8.25 0.29 8.83
C PRO A 88 8.95 -0.99 8.39
N THR A 89 8.70 -2.09 9.12
CA THR A 89 9.24 -3.40 8.78
C THR A 89 8.20 -4.52 8.87
N ALA A 90 8.38 -5.55 8.02
CA ALA A 90 7.67 -6.81 8.11
C ALA A 90 8.68 -7.95 8.27
N LEU A 91 8.71 -8.57 9.45
CA LEU A 91 9.62 -9.67 9.77
C LEU A 91 8.95 -11.01 9.49
N ALA A 92 9.45 -11.74 8.51
CA ALA A 92 9.04 -13.10 8.17
C ALA A 92 10.03 -14.11 8.76
N LYS A 93 9.63 -14.86 9.79
CA LYS A 93 10.39 -15.99 10.32
C LYS A 93 9.90 -17.26 9.66
N LEU A 94 10.79 -17.92 8.90
CA LEU A 94 10.49 -19.22 8.29
C LEU A 94 10.70 -20.32 9.31
N ASN A 95 9.80 -21.33 9.33
CA ASN A 95 10.02 -22.57 10.05
C ASN A 95 10.72 -23.62 9.15
N GLU A 96 11.07 -24.77 9.71
CA GLU A 96 11.72 -25.88 8.99
C GLU A 96 10.94 -26.36 7.75
N LYS A 97 9.63 -26.10 7.68
CA LYS A 97 8.78 -26.45 6.53
C LYS A 97 8.63 -25.31 5.53
N GLY A 98 9.33 -24.18 5.72
CA GLY A 98 9.27 -23.01 4.86
C GLY A 98 8.01 -22.13 5.08
N ALA A 99 7.17 -22.43 6.07
CA ALA A 99 6.05 -21.57 6.41
C ALA A 99 6.53 -20.34 7.20
N ALA A 100 6.04 -19.15 6.82
CA ALA A 100 6.40 -17.89 7.43
C ALA A 100 5.45 -17.51 8.58
N THR A 101 6.02 -17.03 9.68
CA THR A 101 5.29 -16.27 10.70
C THR A 101 5.69 -14.82 10.60
N TYR A 102 4.71 -13.94 10.42
CA TYR A 102 4.96 -12.51 10.25
C TYR A 102 4.81 -11.75 11.56
N THR A 103 5.72 -10.81 11.80
CA THR A 103 5.62 -9.77 12.82
C THR A 103 5.81 -8.44 12.13
N PHE A 104 4.89 -7.52 12.34
CA PHE A 104 4.92 -6.19 11.75
C PHE A 104 5.29 -5.15 12.79
N ASP A 105 6.19 -4.25 12.42
CA ASP A 105 6.50 -3.03 13.16
C ASP A 105 6.17 -1.86 12.23
N LEU A 106 4.99 -1.28 12.45
CA LEU A 106 4.40 -0.32 11.53
C LEU A 106 4.11 0.98 12.27
N ASP A 107 4.57 2.07 11.66
CA ASP A 107 4.12 3.43 11.96
C ASP A 107 3.43 3.97 10.70
N TRP A 108 2.09 3.96 10.65
CA TRP A 108 1.33 4.49 9.53
C TRP A 108 0.54 5.72 9.97
N CYS A 109 1.25 6.84 10.10
CA CYS A 109 0.70 8.12 10.55
C CYS A 109 1.13 9.26 9.60
N PRO A 110 0.83 9.16 8.28
CA PRO A 110 1.23 10.19 7.34
C PRO A 110 0.65 11.56 7.73
N LYS A 111 1.34 12.61 7.35
CA LYS A 111 0.84 13.98 7.56
C LYS A 111 -0.54 14.14 6.90
N SER A 112 -1.49 14.65 7.66
CA SER A 112 -2.85 14.90 7.19
C SER A 112 -3.11 16.41 7.09
N PRO A 113 -3.82 16.90 6.04
CA PRO A 113 -4.33 16.12 4.91
C PRO A 113 -3.21 15.68 3.95
N ILE A 114 -3.39 14.50 3.31
CA ILE A 114 -2.54 14.10 2.20
C ILE A 114 -2.92 14.95 0.98
N THR A 115 -1.94 15.63 0.41
CA THR A 115 -2.15 16.50 -0.75
C THR A 115 -2.05 15.70 -2.05
N VAL A 116 -3.09 15.76 -2.87
CA VAL A 116 -3.10 15.20 -4.23
C VAL A 116 -3.08 16.34 -5.23
N SER A 117 -2.05 16.39 -6.08
CA SER A 117 -1.96 17.40 -7.14
C SER A 117 -3.12 17.28 -8.13
N THR A 118 -3.64 18.40 -8.59
CA THR A 118 -4.66 18.43 -9.67
C THR A 118 -4.13 17.94 -11.01
N GLN A 119 -2.82 17.74 -11.15
CA GLN A 119 -2.19 17.10 -12.31
C GLN A 119 -2.29 15.57 -12.26
N ALA A 120 -2.54 15.00 -11.09
CA ALA A 120 -2.75 13.56 -10.95
C ALA A 120 -3.99 13.12 -11.73
N ARG A 121 -3.84 12.10 -12.55
CA ARG A 121 -4.89 11.50 -13.38
C ARG A 121 -5.37 10.17 -12.82
N ILE A 122 -4.52 9.54 -12.01
CA ILE A 122 -4.82 8.27 -11.35
C ILE A 122 -4.30 8.38 -9.92
N VAL A 123 -5.10 7.95 -8.96
CA VAL A 123 -4.70 7.76 -7.56
C VAL A 123 -4.95 6.31 -7.19
N HIS A 124 -3.92 5.67 -6.66
CA HIS A 124 -3.95 4.27 -6.24
C HIS A 124 -3.69 4.14 -4.75
N SER A 125 -4.41 3.25 -4.09
CA SER A 125 -4.09 2.82 -2.72
C SER A 125 -4.58 1.39 -2.48
N GLY A 126 -4.25 0.84 -1.31
CA GLY A 126 -4.67 -0.48 -0.89
C GLY A 126 -3.88 -1.01 0.29
N SER A 127 -4.04 -2.31 0.55
CA SER A 127 -3.27 -3.06 1.55
C SER A 127 -3.37 -2.43 2.97
N ILE A 128 -2.28 -2.44 3.69
CA ILE A 128 -2.13 -1.97 5.08
C ILE A 128 -2.54 -0.50 5.21
N ALA A 129 -2.17 0.32 4.23
CA ALA A 129 -2.42 1.76 4.25
C ALA A 129 -3.90 2.13 4.27
N ALA A 130 -4.75 1.26 3.75
CA ALA A 130 -6.21 1.47 3.70
C ALA A 130 -6.94 0.99 4.96
N VAL A 131 -6.24 0.39 5.94
CA VAL A 131 -6.90 -0.20 7.12
C VAL A 131 -6.29 0.22 8.44
N ILE A 132 -5.01 0.60 8.49
CA ILE A 132 -4.36 1.01 9.74
C ILE A 132 -4.59 2.49 10.02
N GLU A 133 -5.25 2.76 11.13
CA GLU A 133 -5.47 4.12 11.60
C GLU A 133 -4.23 4.70 12.31
N PRO A 134 -4.01 6.02 12.28
CA PRO A 134 -4.91 7.05 11.72
C PRO A 134 -4.72 7.26 10.21
N GLY A 135 -3.75 6.63 9.59
CA GLY A 135 -3.40 6.85 8.20
C GLY A 135 -4.49 6.43 7.22
N ALA A 136 -5.26 5.37 7.51
CA ALA A 136 -6.33 4.90 6.64
C ALA A 136 -7.39 5.98 6.38
N HIS A 137 -7.74 6.76 7.42
CA HIS A 137 -8.67 7.88 7.28
C HIS A 137 -8.10 8.98 6.35
N ALA A 138 -6.82 9.34 6.53
CA ALA A 138 -6.16 10.34 5.69
C ALA A 138 -6.09 9.89 4.20
N VAL A 139 -5.86 8.59 3.96
CA VAL A 139 -5.86 8.01 2.60
C VAL A 139 -7.26 8.09 1.99
N LEU A 140 -8.29 7.68 2.71
CA LEU A 140 -9.68 7.73 2.23
C LEU A 140 -10.08 9.16 1.86
N ASP A 141 -9.80 10.14 2.71
CA ASP A 141 -10.11 11.55 2.47
C ASP A 141 -9.38 12.11 1.23
N ALA A 142 -8.11 11.74 1.06
CA ALA A 142 -7.33 12.12 -0.11
C ALA A 142 -7.93 11.55 -1.40
N MET A 143 -8.31 10.25 -1.41
CA MET A 143 -8.92 9.60 -2.56
C MET A 143 -10.31 10.17 -2.88
N VAL A 144 -11.14 10.43 -1.87
CA VAL A 144 -12.46 11.10 -2.03
C VAL A 144 -12.29 12.47 -2.68
N THR A 145 -11.30 13.24 -2.23
CA THR A 145 -11.02 14.57 -2.78
C THR A 145 -10.51 14.47 -4.22
N ALA A 146 -9.61 13.54 -4.50
CA ALA A 146 -9.01 13.34 -5.81
C ALA A 146 -10.02 12.85 -6.86
N ARG A 147 -11.07 12.14 -6.47
CA ARG A 147 -12.13 11.65 -7.36
C ARG A 147 -12.78 12.74 -8.24
N GLN A 148 -12.66 14.00 -7.85
CA GLN A 148 -13.18 15.12 -8.65
C GLN A 148 -12.42 15.31 -9.97
N HIS A 149 -11.19 14.79 -10.09
CA HIS A 149 -10.33 15.04 -11.26
C HIS A 149 -9.45 13.84 -11.66
N ALA A 150 -9.41 12.78 -10.86
CA ALA A 150 -8.58 11.60 -11.08
C ALA A 150 -9.40 10.31 -11.03
N ILE A 151 -8.94 9.30 -11.74
CA ILE A 151 -9.42 7.91 -11.63
C ILE A 151 -8.88 7.32 -10.33
N ILE A 152 -9.75 6.72 -9.55
CA ILE A 152 -9.41 6.07 -8.29
C ILE A 152 -9.29 4.56 -8.49
N THR A 153 -8.16 4.00 -8.09
CA THR A 153 -7.92 2.56 -8.16
C THR A 153 -7.56 1.99 -6.79
N TYR A 154 -8.05 0.80 -6.49
CA TYR A 154 -7.91 0.18 -5.18
C TYR A 154 -7.58 -1.31 -5.28
N ASP A 155 -6.69 -1.79 -4.40
CA ASP A 155 -6.42 -3.22 -4.21
C ASP A 155 -6.47 -3.54 -2.71
N PRO A 156 -7.48 -4.27 -2.21
CA PRO A 156 -7.54 -4.68 -0.80
C PRO A 156 -6.28 -5.36 -0.30
N ASN A 157 -5.70 -6.24 -1.12
CA ASN A 157 -4.47 -6.97 -0.85
C ASN A 157 -4.37 -7.37 0.63
N ALA A 158 -5.36 -8.15 1.08
CA ALA A 158 -5.67 -8.38 2.49
C ALA A 158 -4.48 -8.92 3.29
N ARG A 159 -4.37 -8.44 4.50
CA ARG A 159 -3.39 -8.89 5.50
C ARG A 159 -4.15 -9.27 6.78
N PRO A 160 -4.69 -10.49 6.88
CA PRO A 160 -5.53 -10.92 8.01
C PRO A 160 -4.92 -10.62 9.39
N ALA A 161 -3.60 -10.76 9.52
CA ALA A 161 -2.88 -10.49 10.77
C ALA A 161 -2.95 -9.02 11.24
N LEU A 162 -3.36 -8.08 10.38
CA LEU A 162 -3.39 -6.64 10.63
C LEU A 162 -4.79 -6.03 10.51
N MET A 163 -5.73 -6.76 9.91
CA MET A 163 -7.03 -6.22 9.53
C MET A 163 -8.18 -6.56 10.48
N GLY A 164 -7.87 -7.25 11.59
CA GLY A 164 -8.90 -7.70 12.53
C GLY A 164 -9.76 -8.85 12.01
N THR A 165 -11.06 -8.80 12.25
CA THR A 165 -11.99 -9.79 11.71
C THR A 165 -12.32 -9.52 10.24
N PRO A 166 -12.73 -10.55 9.46
CA PRO A 166 -13.20 -10.34 8.09
C PRO A 166 -14.30 -9.28 7.97
N GLU A 167 -15.22 -9.24 8.92
CA GLU A 167 -16.34 -8.29 8.94
C GLU A 167 -15.87 -6.85 9.13
N GLU A 168 -14.92 -6.61 10.05
CA GLU A 168 -14.33 -5.30 10.29
C GLU A 168 -13.54 -4.84 9.07
N ALA A 169 -12.72 -5.72 8.50
CA ALA A 169 -11.95 -5.46 7.29
C ALA A 169 -12.87 -5.15 6.10
N LEU A 170 -13.91 -5.96 5.87
CA LEU A 170 -14.87 -5.75 4.79
C LEU A 170 -15.59 -4.41 4.91
N ALA A 171 -15.96 -4.00 6.13
CA ALA A 171 -16.59 -2.70 6.35
C ALA A 171 -15.70 -1.53 5.91
N THR A 172 -14.38 -1.65 6.14
CA THR A 172 -13.40 -0.65 5.69
C THR A 172 -13.16 -0.75 4.18
N VAL A 173 -12.94 -1.96 3.65
CA VAL A 173 -12.75 -2.23 2.21
C VAL A 173 -13.92 -1.68 1.39
N ASN A 174 -15.16 -1.87 1.84
CA ASN A 174 -16.34 -1.37 1.14
C ASN A 174 -16.37 0.17 1.02
N LYS A 175 -15.78 0.92 1.95
CA LYS A 175 -15.67 2.39 1.82
C LYS A 175 -14.77 2.77 0.65
N PHE A 176 -13.65 2.07 0.48
CA PHE A 176 -12.72 2.30 -0.64
C PHE A 176 -13.32 1.82 -1.96
N ILE A 177 -14.00 0.67 -1.98
CA ILE A 177 -14.69 0.16 -3.18
C ILE A 177 -15.73 1.17 -3.67
N GLY A 178 -16.57 1.71 -2.78
CA GLY A 178 -17.63 2.66 -3.13
C GLY A 178 -17.16 4.00 -3.71
N ILE A 179 -15.86 4.29 -3.66
CA ILE A 179 -15.26 5.50 -4.26
C ILE A 179 -14.33 5.17 -5.43
N SER A 180 -14.08 3.90 -5.72
CA SER A 180 -13.11 3.47 -6.73
C SER A 180 -13.74 3.28 -8.09
N ASP A 181 -13.02 3.70 -9.15
CA ASP A 181 -13.40 3.46 -10.55
C ASP A 181 -12.91 2.09 -11.03
N ALA A 182 -11.85 1.56 -10.40
CA ALA A 182 -11.34 0.21 -10.68
C ALA A 182 -10.81 -0.44 -9.41
N VAL A 183 -11.19 -1.69 -9.20
CA VAL A 183 -10.73 -2.53 -8.09
C VAL A 183 -10.07 -3.79 -8.65
N LYS A 184 -8.84 -4.05 -8.21
CA LYS A 184 -8.18 -5.34 -8.40
C LYS A 184 -8.24 -6.08 -7.07
N VAL A 185 -8.60 -7.34 -7.07
CA VAL A 185 -8.66 -8.17 -5.87
C VAL A 185 -8.31 -9.62 -6.22
N SER A 186 -7.67 -10.36 -5.32
CA SER A 186 -7.46 -11.79 -5.49
C SER A 186 -8.69 -12.60 -5.03
N ASP A 187 -8.78 -13.83 -5.50
CA ASP A 187 -9.80 -14.79 -5.05
C ASP A 187 -9.61 -15.14 -3.56
N GLU A 188 -8.38 -15.25 -3.08
CA GLU A 188 -8.06 -15.46 -1.67
C GLU A 188 -8.55 -14.30 -0.80
N ASP A 189 -8.35 -13.04 -1.25
CA ASP A 189 -8.85 -11.88 -0.52
C ASP A 189 -10.37 -11.87 -0.45
N ILE A 190 -11.06 -12.16 -1.56
CA ILE A 190 -12.53 -12.28 -1.57
C ILE A 190 -12.99 -13.36 -0.60
N ALA A 191 -12.37 -14.54 -0.67
CA ALA A 191 -12.74 -15.65 0.19
C ALA A 191 -12.59 -15.29 1.67
N TRP A 192 -11.48 -14.64 2.05
CA TRP A 192 -11.24 -14.22 3.42
C TRP A 192 -12.21 -13.11 3.87
N LEU A 193 -12.31 -12.03 3.08
CA LEU A 193 -13.15 -10.87 3.41
C LEU A 193 -14.63 -11.21 3.56
N THR A 194 -15.12 -12.22 2.83
CA THR A 194 -16.54 -12.53 2.73
C THR A 194 -16.92 -13.87 3.35
N ASN A 195 -16.00 -14.50 4.09
CA ASN A 195 -16.20 -15.82 4.68
C ASN A 195 -16.61 -16.89 3.62
N GLY A 196 -15.97 -16.85 2.44
CA GLY A 196 -16.13 -17.84 1.39
C GLY A 196 -17.39 -17.70 0.53
N ARG A 197 -17.93 -16.47 0.38
CA ARG A 197 -19.00 -16.23 -0.61
C ARG A 197 -18.49 -16.46 -2.03
N GLU A 198 -19.42 -16.81 -2.92
CA GLU A 198 -19.14 -16.96 -4.35
C GLU A 198 -18.64 -15.64 -4.96
N ILE A 199 -17.54 -15.73 -5.74
CA ILE A 199 -16.83 -14.55 -6.30
C ILE A 199 -17.77 -13.70 -7.15
N GLU A 200 -18.57 -14.34 -8.03
CA GLU A 200 -19.49 -13.67 -8.93
C GLU A 200 -20.57 -12.86 -8.19
N ASP A 201 -21.02 -13.34 -7.04
CA ASP A 201 -22.01 -12.63 -6.22
C ASP A 201 -21.36 -11.42 -5.53
N VAL A 202 -20.15 -11.57 -4.99
CA VAL A 202 -19.41 -10.48 -4.37
C VAL A 202 -19.08 -9.38 -5.38
N VAL A 203 -18.58 -9.76 -6.56
CA VAL A 203 -18.27 -8.82 -7.65
C VAL A 203 -19.52 -8.08 -8.11
N ARG A 204 -20.66 -8.76 -8.23
CA ARG A 204 -21.94 -8.12 -8.59
C ARG A 204 -22.38 -7.10 -7.55
N ASP A 205 -22.27 -7.45 -6.25
CA ASP A 205 -22.59 -6.52 -5.16
C ASP A 205 -21.70 -5.28 -5.21
N TRP A 206 -20.40 -5.45 -5.39
CA TRP A 206 -19.44 -4.34 -5.46
C TRP A 206 -19.65 -3.45 -6.69
N LEU A 207 -19.94 -4.02 -7.86
CA LEU A 207 -20.28 -3.25 -9.07
C LEU A 207 -21.60 -2.46 -8.93
N THR A 208 -22.45 -2.83 -7.97
CA THR A 208 -23.70 -2.11 -7.71
C THR A 208 -23.51 -1.00 -6.67
N ALA A 209 -22.45 -1.09 -5.87
CA ALA A 209 -22.16 -0.16 -4.77
C ALA A 209 -21.37 1.08 -5.20
N GLY A 210 -20.66 1.05 -6.36
CA GLY A 210 -19.80 2.12 -6.86
C GLY A 210 -19.58 2.06 -8.41
#